data_729533be2bc829b3ff5e17f5949c9f79
#
_entry.id   729533be2bc829b3ff5e17f5949c9f79
#
_cell.length_a   1.000
_cell.length_b   1.000
_cell.length_c   1.000
_cell.angle_alpha   90.00
_cell.angle_beta   90.00
_cell.angle_gamma   90.00
#
_symmetry.space_group_name_H-M   'P 1'
#
loop_
_entity.id
_entity.type
_entity.pdbx_description
1 polymer ?
#
loop_
_entity_poly.entity_id
_entity_poly.type
_entity_poly.pdbx_seq_one_letter_code
_entity_poly.pdbx_strand_id
1 'polypeptide(L)'
;MSFASQARDEIAQRSLQLQKDCCVRAAAYGIACFAKYFDARGLVLQTEQELTARVAEQLFARCGVQGTVLEKPRPSGVVYEFGIREPEQVRRMHELFGTTGSETSLQIDPGLIRCQTCVSAYISTAFLCGGTVTDPQKEYNLEFLTGRTNLAKDFEALLAEHEFAPHRTRRNGVNLIYVKSSASVERILAFMGAAEASAQMNAQKAVKQLRNQINRQTNCDTANLGKTARANAQTTRAIRFLQEQGALETLPEVLQQAAAMRMENPDLSLTALCACFEPPVSKSGLSHRMKKLEALAEDLRRRLEENAEKEETK
;
A
#
# COMPACT_ATOMS: atom_id res chain seq x y z
N MET A 1 13.43 -9.56 14.59
CA MET A 1 13.35 -10.20 13.24
C MET A 1 12.59 -9.25 12.33
N SER A 2 13.01 -9.05 11.06
CA SER A 2 12.28 -8.21 10.12
C SER A 2 11.06 -8.95 9.56
N PHE A 3 10.05 -8.20 9.09
CA PHE A 3 8.88 -8.79 8.42
C PHE A 3 9.28 -9.70 7.24
N ALA A 4 10.25 -9.27 6.42
CA ALA A 4 10.75 -10.06 5.31
C ALA A 4 11.45 -11.36 5.77
N SER A 5 12.18 -11.33 6.88
CA SER A 5 12.81 -12.53 7.47
C SER A 5 11.76 -13.52 7.98
N GLN A 6 10.75 -13.02 8.70
CA GLN A 6 9.65 -13.86 9.18
C GLN A 6 8.92 -14.55 8.01
N ALA A 7 8.55 -13.79 6.98
CA ALA A 7 7.89 -14.37 5.80
C ALA A 7 8.75 -15.45 5.13
N ARG A 8 10.07 -15.26 5.04
CA ARG A 8 10.99 -16.25 4.49
C ARG A 8 11.05 -17.51 5.34
N ASP A 9 11.09 -17.38 6.67
CA ASP A 9 11.15 -18.52 7.57
C ASP A 9 9.87 -19.37 7.49
N GLU A 10 8.69 -18.74 7.44
CA GLU A 10 7.42 -19.44 7.22
C GLU A 10 7.41 -20.20 5.88
N ILE A 11 7.81 -19.53 4.77
CA ILE A 11 7.88 -20.13 3.45
C ILE A 11 8.88 -21.27 3.41
N ALA A 12 10.04 -21.13 4.04
CA ALA A 12 11.06 -22.16 4.11
C ALA A 12 10.56 -23.41 4.87
N GLN A 13 9.94 -23.21 6.04
CA GLN A 13 9.35 -24.29 6.82
C GLN A 13 8.23 -25.00 6.05
N ARG A 14 7.36 -24.24 5.37
CA ARG A 14 6.30 -24.80 4.54
C ARG A 14 6.86 -25.62 3.37
N SER A 15 7.95 -25.16 2.74
CA SER A 15 8.60 -25.86 1.64
C SER A 15 9.17 -27.23 2.06
N LEU A 16 9.64 -27.36 3.28
CA LEU A 16 10.09 -28.65 3.85
C LEU A 16 8.95 -29.65 4.10
N GLN A 17 7.72 -29.16 4.29
CA GLN A 17 6.55 -29.99 4.58
C GLN A 17 5.80 -30.48 3.33
N LEU A 18 6.30 -30.21 2.14
CA LEU A 18 5.68 -30.69 0.87
C LEU A 18 5.69 -32.24 0.88
N GLN A 19 4.50 -32.82 0.60
CA GLN A 19 4.33 -34.28 0.64
C GLN A 19 4.43 -34.93 -0.75
N LYS A 20 3.88 -34.27 -1.79
CA LYS A 20 3.80 -34.84 -3.13
C LYS A 20 5.10 -34.66 -3.90
N ASP A 21 5.62 -35.70 -4.51
CA ASP A 21 6.88 -35.68 -5.27
C ASP A 21 6.87 -34.64 -6.41
N CYS A 22 5.72 -34.47 -7.08
CA CYS A 22 5.60 -33.44 -8.10
C CYS A 22 5.79 -32.03 -7.54
N CYS A 23 5.31 -31.75 -6.31
CA CYS A 23 5.46 -30.46 -5.66
C CYS A 23 6.89 -30.24 -5.14
N VAL A 24 7.55 -31.29 -4.63
CA VAL A 24 8.96 -31.26 -4.25
C VAL A 24 9.84 -30.96 -5.45
N ARG A 25 9.57 -31.64 -6.60
CA ARG A 25 10.28 -31.37 -7.84
C ARG A 25 10.05 -29.94 -8.34
N ALA A 26 8.81 -29.44 -8.29
CA ALA A 26 8.51 -28.06 -8.66
C ALA A 26 9.24 -27.03 -7.77
N ALA A 27 9.34 -27.30 -6.45
CA ALA A 27 10.10 -26.48 -5.51
C ALA A 27 11.60 -26.48 -5.84
N ALA A 28 12.21 -27.66 -6.08
CA ALA A 28 13.60 -27.78 -6.49
C ALA A 28 13.86 -27.06 -7.83
N TYR A 29 12.90 -27.13 -8.78
CA TYR A 29 12.97 -26.42 -10.05
C TYR A 29 12.92 -24.89 -9.86
N GLY A 30 12.10 -24.37 -8.95
CA GLY A 30 12.08 -22.96 -8.59
C GLY A 30 13.44 -22.48 -8.07
N ILE A 31 14.11 -23.27 -7.22
CA ILE A 31 15.49 -22.99 -6.80
C ILE A 31 16.44 -22.96 -8.00
N ALA A 32 16.37 -23.97 -8.88
CA ALA A 32 17.23 -24.04 -10.06
C ALA A 32 17.06 -22.80 -10.96
N CYS A 33 15.82 -22.39 -11.23
CA CYS A 33 15.51 -21.24 -12.07
C CYS A 33 16.03 -19.92 -11.49
N PHE A 34 15.98 -19.74 -10.18
CA PHE A 34 16.36 -18.48 -9.52
C PHE A 34 17.75 -18.54 -8.84
N ALA A 35 18.46 -19.66 -8.94
CA ALA A 35 19.83 -19.80 -8.47
C ALA A 35 20.80 -18.86 -9.20
N LYS A 36 21.93 -18.57 -8.58
CA LYS A 36 23.01 -17.73 -9.14
C LYS A 36 23.46 -18.25 -10.50
N TYR A 37 23.69 -19.57 -10.62
CA TYR A 37 23.80 -20.23 -11.91
C TYR A 37 23.13 -21.62 -11.86
N PHE A 38 22.65 -22.04 -13.00
CA PHE A 38 22.08 -23.35 -13.30
C PHE A 38 22.42 -23.61 -14.76
N ASP A 39 23.49 -24.35 -15.01
CA ASP A 39 24.06 -24.65 -16.31
C ASP A 39 24.92 -25.93 -16.28
N ALA A 40 25.65 -26.24 -17.33
CA ALA A 40 26.48 -27.44 -17.45
C ALA A 40 27.53 -27.60 -16.33
N ARG A 41 27.90 -26.54 -15.62
CA ARG A 41 28.80 -26.57 -14.46
C ARG A 41 28.08 -27.01 -13.18
N GLY A 42 26.75 -27.05 -13.20
CA GLY A 42 25.92 -27.43 -12.11
C GLY A 42 24.99 -26.30 -11.61
N LEU A 43 24.76 -26.28 -10.32
CA LEU A 43 23.87 -25.31 -9.67
C LEU A 43 24.57 -24.67 -8.47
N VAL A 44 24.39 -23.37 -8.29
CA VAL A 44 24.79 -22.67 -7.06
C VAL A 44 23.72 -21.67 -6.65
N LEU A 45 23.20 -21.86 -5.45
CA LEU A 45 22.40 -20.90 -4.71
C LEU A 45 23.26 -20.23 -3.65
N GLN A 46 23.24 -18.90 -3.56
CA GLN A 46 23.86 -18.13 -2.48
C GLN A 46 22.79 -17.36 -1.72
N THR A 47 22.80 -17.44 -0.41
CA THR A 47 21.84 -16.80 0.49
C THR A 47 22.47 -16.40 1.81
N GLU A 48 21.96 -15.38 2.47
CA GLU A 48 22.37 -15.00 3.83
C GLU A 48 21.61 -15.79 4.92
N GLN A 49 20.62 -16.61 4.52
CA GLN A 49 19.81 -17.40 5.43
C GLN A 49 20.17 -18.89 5.34
N GLU A 50 20.67 -19.46 6.45
CA GLU A 50 21.00 -20.87 6.53
C GLU A 50 19.80 -21.75 6.18
N LEU A 51 18.63 -21.44 6.73
CA LEU A 51 17.42 -22.23 6.48
C LEU A 51 17.09 -22.35 4.98
N THR A 52 17.27 -21.29 4.19
CA THR A 52 17.08 -21.33 2.73
C THR A 52 18.05 -22.31 2.05
N ALA A 53 19.32 -22.32 2.45
CA ALA A 53 20.30 -23.27 1.91
C ALA A 53 19.95 -24.73 2.31
N ARG A 54 19.50 -24.96 3.54
CA ARG A 54 19.02 -26.28 4.03
C ARG A 54 17.76 -26.76 3.31
N VAL A 55 16.82 -25.82 3.01
CA VAL A 55 15.64 -26.15 2.17
C VAL A 55 16.08 -26.65 0.80
N ALA A 56 17.05 -25.98 0.16
CA ALA A 56 17.57 -26.41 -1.14
C ALA A 56 18.18 -27.82 -1.03
N GLU A 57 19.07 -28.06 -0.06
CA GLU A 57 19.69 -29.35 0.18
C GLU A 57 18.65 -30.48 0.30
N GLN A 58 17.63 -30.28 1.16
CA GLN A 58 16.62 -31.29 1.42
C GLN A 58 15.69 -31.54 0.23
N LEU A 59 15.28 -30.48 -0.48
CA LEU A 59 14.42 -30.64 -1.66
C LEU A 59 15.15 -31.42 -2.79
N PHE A 60 16.39 -31.08 -3.06
CA PHE A 60 17.18 -31.82 -4.06
C PHE A 60 17.47 -33.25 -3.63
N ALA A 61 17.82 -33.50 -2.36
CA ALA A 61 18.02 -34.84 -1.83
C ALA A 61 16.76 -35.72 -1.98
N ARG A 62 15.57 -35.18 -1.72
CA ARG A 62 14.29 -35.86 -1.94
C ARG A 62 14.00 -36.15 -3.44
N CYS A 63 14.60 -35.38 -4.35
CA CYS A 63 14.55 -35.65 -5.80
C CYS A 63 15.67 -36.61 -6.26
N GLY A 64 16.47 -37.18 -5.36
CA GLY A 64 17.56 -38.10 -5.69
C GLY A 64 18.85 -37.39 -6.17
N VAL A 65 18.97 -36.07 -5.94
CA VAL A 65 20.13 -35.27 -6.31
C VAL A 65 20.83 -34.76 -5.04
N GLN A 66 22.12 -35.03 -4.89
CA GLN A 66 22.92 -34.62 -3.75
C GLN A 66 23.65 -33.31 -4.05
N GLY A 67 23.61 -32.40 -3.10
CA GLY A 67 24.37 -31.16 -3.11
C GLY A 67 25.00 -30.91 -1.74
N THR A 68 25.85 -29.90 -1.64
CA THR A 68 26.54 -29.55 -0.39
C THR A 68 26.25 -28.10 0.00
N VAL A 69 26.08 -27.86 1.29
CA VAL A 69 25.98 -26.51 1.87
C VAL A 69 27.33 -26.14 2.45
N LEU A 70 27.84 -24.98 2.06
CA LEU A 70 29.08 -24.39 2.55
C LEU A 70 28.80 -23.05 3.22
N GLU A 71 29.40 -22.79 4.35
CA GLU A 71 29.43 -21.50 4.99
C GLU A 71 30.62 -20.68 4.48
N LYS A 72 30.37 -19.48 4.04
CA LYS A 72 31.38 -18.54 3.55
C LYS A 72 31.35 -17.26 4.37
N PRO A 73 32.26 -17.09 5.33
CA PRO A 73 32.36 -15.88 6.10
C PRO A 73 32.72 -14.69 5.20
N ARG A 74 32.08 -13.53 5.42
CA ARG A 74 32.35 -12.26 4.77
C ARG A 74 32.44 -11.15 5.83
N PRO A 75 33.06 -10.00 5.52
CA PRO A 75 33.10 -8.88 6.47
C PRO A 75 31.71 -8.40 6.92
N SER A 76 30.67 -8.59 6.07
CA SER A 76 29.28 -8.19 6.34
C SER A 76 28.42 -9.29 6.99
N GLY A 77 28.97 -10.48 7.29
CA GLY A 77 28.23 -11.61 7.85
C GLY A 77 28.58 -12.94 7.18
N VAL A 78 27.70 -13.93 7.33
CA VAL A 78 27.88 -15.27 6.74
C VAL A 78 26.99 -15.41 5.51
N VAL A 79 27.54 -15.97 4.43
CA VAL A 79 26.79 -16.38 3.24
C VAL A 79 26.81 -17.89 3.15
N TYR A 80 25.64 -18.49 3.07
CA TYR A 80 25.46 -19.92 2.84
C TYR A 80 25.37 -20.18 1.35
N GLU A 81 26.11 -21.18 0.88
CA GLU A 81 26.12 -21.58 -0.52
C GLU A 81 25.74 -23.05 -0.65
N PHE A 82 24.55 -23.33 -1.22
CA PHE A 82 24.20 -24.66 -1.66
C PHE A 82 24.71 -24.88 -3.08
N GLY A 83 25.42 -25.96 -3.32
CA GLY A 83 26.02 -26.26 -4.63
C GLY A 83 25.89 -27.71 -5.05
N ILE A 84 25.56 -27.94 -6.32
CA ILE A 84 25.60 -29.24 -7.00
C ILE A 84 26.69 -29.13 -8.02
N ARG A 85 27.84 -29.81 -7.82
CA ARG A 85 29.04 -29.65 -8.65
C ARG A 85 29.63 -30.99 -9.10
N GLU A 86 29.27 -32.08 -8.43
CA GLU A 86 29.73 -33.39 -8.79
C GLU A 86 29.11 -33.82 -10.12
N PRO A 87 29.92 -34.27 -11.11
CA PRO A 87 29.42 -34.54 -12.48
C PRO A 87 28.21 -35.46 -12.55
N GLU A 88 28.19 -36.51 -11.74
CA GLU A 88 27.06 -37.44 -11.68
C GLU A 88 25.77 -36.76 -11.11
N GLN A 89 25.90 -35.92 -10.09
CA GLN A 89 24.77 -35.18 -9.52
C GLN A 89 24.28 -34.07 -10.49
N VAL A 90 25.17 -33.43 -11.19
CA VAL A 90 24.84 -32.45 -12.24
C VAL A 90 24.04 -33.13 -13.37
N ARG A 91 24.48 -34.30 -13.83
CA ARG A 91 23.76 -35.08 -14.83
C ARG A 91 22.36 -35.45 -14.37
N ARG A 92 22.20 -36.01 -13.14
CA ARG A 92 20.90 -36.35 -12.55
C ARG A 92 19.98 -35.13 -12.42
N MET A 93 20.53 -33.98 -12.02
CA MET A 93 19.77 -32.74 -11.94
C MET A 93 19.22 -32.31 -13.30
N HIS A 94 20.02 -32.38 -14.35
CA HIS A 94 19.59 -32.06 -15.71
C HIS A 94 18.55 -33.07 -16.24
N GLU A 95 18.73 -34.36 -15.97
CA GLU A 95 17.72 -35.40 -16.25
C GLU A 95 16.40 -35.15 -15.51
N LEU A 96 16.47 -34.75 -14.25
CA LEU A 96 15.29 -34.45 -13.41
C LEU A 96 14.42 -33.33 -14.02
N PHE A 97 15.05 -32.31 -14.60
CA PHE A 97 14.36 -31.15 -15.17
C PHE A 97 14.23 -31.18 -16.69
N GLY A 98 14.75 -32.18 -17.36
CA GLY A 98 14.72 -32.28 -18.83
C GLY A 98 15.57 -31.24 -19.53
N THR A 99 16.69 -30.79 -18.90
CA THR A 99 17.60 -29.78 -19.44
C THR A 99 18.95 -30.40 -19.78
N THR A 100 19.76 -29.70 -20.55
CA THR A 100 21.12 -30.14 -20.95
C THR A 100 22.22 -29.35 -20.29
N GLY A 101 21.88 -28.19 -19.69
CA GLY A 101 22.84 -27.24 -19.14
C GLY A 101 23.50 -26.33 -20.18
N SER A 102 23.22 -26.54 -21.48
CA SER A 102 23.71 -25.72 -22.58
C SER A 102 22.68 -24.72 -23.14
N GLU A 103 21.55 -24.62 -22.49
CA GLU A 103 20.49 -23.72 -22.90
C GLU A 103 20.96 -22.25 -22.85
N THR A 104 20.86 -21.55 -23.99
CA THR A 104 21.20 -20.13 -24.11
C THR A 104 20.18 -19.24 -23.40
N SER A 105 19.01 -19.78 -23.09
CA SER A 105 17.88 -19.07 -22.46
C SER A 105 17.08 -20.00 -21.58
N LEU A 106 16.96 -19.65 -20.30
CA LEU A 106 16.13 -20.37 -19.37
C LEU A 106 14.68 -19.85 -19.43
N GLN A 107 13.74 -20.77 -19.64
CA GLN A 107 12.28 -20.55 -19.60
C GLN A 107 11.66 -21.47 -18.57
N ILE A 108 10.43 -21.17 -18.16
CA ILE A 108 9.66 -22.05 -17.27
C ILE A 108 9.09 -23.20 -18.12
N ASP A 109 9.39 -24.45 -17.73
CA ASP A 109 8.74 -25.63 -18.29
C ASP A 109 7.42 -25.90 -17.57
N PRO A 110 6.25 -25.71 -18.21
CA PRO A 110 4.95 -25.98 -17.61
C PRO A 110 4.78 -27.46 -17.21
N GLY A 111 5.49 -28.38 -17.86
CA GLY A 111 5.48 -29.81 -17.54
C GLY A 111 6.00 -30.13 -16.14
N LEU A 112 6.78 -29.24 -15.53
CA LEU A 112 7.29 -29.37 -14.18
C LEU A 112 6.38 -28.72 -13.13
N ILE A 113 5.35 -27.95 -13.56
CA ILE A 113 4.43 -27.21 -12.68
C ILE A 113 2.99 -27.64 -12.97
N ARG A 114 2.63 -28.85 -12.56
CA ARG A 114 1.38 -29.52 -13.02
C ARG A 114 0.12 -29.22 -12.21
N CYS A 115 0.25 -28.91 -10.94
CA CYS A 115 -0.91 -28.68 -10.06
C CYS A 115 -0.73 -27.36 -9.31
N GLN A 116 -1.83 -26.84 -8.75
CA GLN A 116 -1.81 -25.57 -8.02
C GLN A 116 -0.78 -25.56 -6.87
N THR A 117 -0.59 -26.67 -6.17
CA THR A 117 0.45 -26.79 -5.13
C THR A 117 1.86 -26.77 -5.74
N CYS A 118 2.07 -27.28 -6.97
CA CYS A 118 3.34 -27.15 -7.67
C CYS A 118 3.65 -25.68 -7.99
N VAL A 119 2.66 -24.90 -8.44
CA VAL A 119 2.79 -23.46 -8.69
C VAL A 119 3.18 -22.73 -7.40
N SER A 120 2.44 -23.00 -6.32
CA SER A 120 2.76 -22.43 -4.99
C SER A 120 4.19 -22.77 -4.56
N ALA A 121 4.61 -24.03 -4.67
CA ALA A 121 5.93 -24.49 -4.30
C ALA A 121 7.04 -23.84 -5.15
N TYR A 122 6.82 -23.70 -6.46
CA TYR A 122 7.72 -23.02 -7.37
C TYR A 122 7.90 -21.53 -7.02
N ILE A 123 6.80 -20.81 -6.83
CA ILE A 123 6.83 -19.38 -6.45
C ILE A 123 7.46 -19.20 -5.07
N SER A 124 7.18 -20.08 -4.11
CA SER A 124 7.76 -20.07 -2.76
C SER A 124 9.27 -20.14 -2.81
N THR A 125 9.83 -21.08 -3.56
CA THR A 125 11.28 -21.25 -3.63
C THR A 125 11.95 -20.19 -4.52
N ALA A 126 11.27 -19.68 -5.54
CA ALA A 126 11.70 -18.48 -6.26
C ALA A 126 11.83 -17.27 -5.30
N PHE A 127 10.88 -17.10 -4.37
CA PHE A 127 10.94 -16.06 -3.34
C PHE A 127 12.11 -16.27 -2.37
N LEU A 128 12.37 -17.49 -1.94
CA LEU A 128 13.52 -17.79 -1.06
C LEU A 128 14.86 -17.45 -1.75
N CYS A 129 14.97 -17.61 -3.05
CA CYS A 129 16.20 -17.34 -3.82
C CYS A 129 16.42 -15.86 -4.10
N GLY A 130 15.41 -15.15 -4.56
CA GLY A 130 15.55 -13.78 -5.06
C GLY A 130 14.38 -12.85 -4.76
N GLY A 131 13.46 -13.26 -3.86
CA GLY A 131 12.30 -12.46 -3.48
C GLY A 131 12.59 -11.56 -2.28
N THR A 132 11.82 -10.50 -2.16
CA THR A 132 11.74 -9.67 -0.95
C THR A 132 10.35 -9.10 -0.78
N VAL A 133 10.01 -8.73 0.45
CA VAL A 133 8.74 -8.07 0.79
C VAL A 133 9.00 -6.94 1.77
N THR A 134 8.38 -5.81 1.53
CA THR A 134 8.51 -4.63 2.39
C THR A 134 7.61 -4.76 3.61
N ASP A 135 8.02 -4.16 4.72
CA ASP A 135 7.21 -4.07 5.93
C ASP A 135 5.88 -3.34 5.62
N PRO A 136 4.72 -3.97 5.93
CA PRO A 136 3.41 -3.39 5.63
C PRO A 136 3.11 -2.08 6.37
N GLN A 137 3.87 -1.73 7.41
CA GLN A 137 3.78 -0.43 8.05
C GLN A 137 4.28 0.68 7.12
N LYS A 138 5.28 0.39 6.28
CA LYS A 138 5.86 1.35 5.32
C LYS A 138 5.06 1.36 4.03
N GLU A 139 5.16 0.32 3.24
CA GLU A 139 4.50 0.20 1.93
C GLU A 139 4.14 -1.25 1.61
N TYR A 140 3.30 -1.45 0.60
CA TYR A 140 2.96 -2.77 0.08
C TYR A 140 3.76 -3.01 -1.19
N ASN A 141 4.83 -3.79 -1.06
CA ASN A 141 5.68 -4.14 -2.18
C ASN A 141 6.28 -5.54 -1.96
N LEU A 142 6.11 -6.41 -2.95
CA LEU A 142 6.73 -7.74 -3.01
C LEU A 142 7.44 -7.85 -4.34
N GLU A 143 8.69 -8.26 -4.33
CA GLU A 143 9.58 -8.26 -5.48
C GLU A 143 10.28 -9.60 -5.67
N PHE A 144 10.55 -9.94 -6.94
CA PHE A 144 11.41 -11.04 -7.34
C PHE A 144 12.48 -10.51 -8.31
N LEU A 145 13.71 -10.94 -8.11
CA LEU A 145 14.85 -10.50 -8.91
C LEU A 145 15.42 -11.68 -9.72
N THR A 146 15.68 -11.45 -11.01
CA THR A 146 16.41 -12.41 -11.84
C THR A 146 17.20 -11.71 -12.96
N GLY A 147 18.41 -12.18 -13.24
CA GLY A 147 19.18 -11.74 -14.42
C GLY A 147 18.66 -12.30 -15.74
N ARG A 148 17.80 -13.33 -15.71
CA ARG A 148 17.34 -14.11 -16.88
C ARG A 148 16.07 -13.48 -17.45
N THR A 149 16.18 -12.89 -18.66
CA THR A 149 15.08 -12.08 -19.24
C THR A 149 13.86 -12.94 -19.64
N ASN A 150 14.06 -14.13 -20.21
CA ASN A 150 12.93 -14.97 -20.62
C ASN A 150 12.24 -15.61 -19.39
N LEU A 151 13.02 -16.05 -18.41
CA LEU A 151 12.49 -16.48 -17.12
C LEU A 151 11.63 -15.39 -16.47
N ALA A 152 12.07 -14.12 -16.54
CA ALA A 152 11.30 -13.01 -15.97
C ALA A 152 9.96 -12.78 -16.68
N LYS A 153 9.90 -12.98 -18.01
CA LYS A 153 8.65 -12.88 -18.78
C LYS A 153 7.68 -14.01 -18.42
N ASP A 154 8.18 -15.24 -18.39
CA ASP A 154 7.37 -16.40 -18.06
C ASP A 154 6.87 -16.35 -16.62
N PHE A 155 7.71 -15.87 -15.70
CA PHE A 155 7.32 -15.71 -14.29
C PHE A 155 6.28 -14.60 -14.08
N GLU A 156 6.39 -13.48 -14.80
CA GLU A 156 5.36 -12.45 -14.85
C GLU A 156 4.02 -13.02 -15.35
N ALA A 157 4.05 -13.81 -16.45
CA ALA A 157 2.86 -14.47 -16.99
C ALA A 157 2.27 -15.45 -15.97
N LEU A 158 3.09 -16.28 -15.32
CA LEU A 158 2.64 -17.22 -14.28
C LEU A 158 1.94 -16.51 -13.12
N LEU A 159 2.50 -15.41 -12.64
CA LEU A 159 1.87 -14.61 -11.57
C LEU A 159 0.55 -13.96 -12.05
N ALA A 160 0.48 -13.53 -13.32
CA ALA A 160 -0.71 -12.94 -13.91
C ALA A 160 -1.86 -13.96 -14.06
N GLU A 161 -1.56 -15.19 -14.47
CA GLU A 161 -2.52 -16.31 -14.55
C GLU A 161 -3.18 -16.60 -13.20
N HIS A 162 -2.46 -16.34 -12.09
CA HIS A 162 -2.96 -16.47 -10.73
C HIS A 162 -3.53 -15.17 -10.15
N GLU A 163 -3.82 -14.17 -11.00
CA GLU A 163 -4.44 -12.90 -10.66
C GLU A 163 -3.67 -12.06 -9.60
N PHE A 164 -2.34 -12.18 -9.57
CA PHE A 164 -1.53 -11.40 -8.63
C PHE A 164 -1.17 -10.00 -9.13
N ALA A 165 -1.59 -9.63 -10.34
CA ALA A 165 -1.36 -8.34 -10.96
C ALA A 165 0.13 -7.91 -10.90
N PRO A 166 1.06 -8.70 -11.43
CA PRO A 166 2.47 -8.37 -11.44
C PRO A 166 2.78 -7.25 -12.43
N HIS A 167 3.89 -6.57 -12.16
CA HIS A 167 4.52 -5.64 -13.08
C HIS A 167 5.98 -6.03 -13.25
N ARG A 168 6.56 -5.76 -14.43
CA ARG A 168 7.96 -6.03 -14.68
C ARG A 168 8.69 -4.77 -15.14
N THR A 169 9.89 -4.58 -14.60
CA THR A 169 10.82 -3.52 -15.01
C THR A 169 12.24 -4.06 -15.03
N ARG A 170 13.17 -3.29 -15.56
CA ARG A 170 14.59 -3.62 -15.54
C ARG A 170 15.38 -2.51 -14.85
N ARG A 171 16.16 -2.89 -13.85
CA ARG A 171 17.00 -1.95 -13.09
C ARG A 171 18.42 -2.49 -12.98
N ASN A 172 19.42 -1.69 -13.35
CA ASN A 172 20.85 -2.07 -13.31
C ASN A 172 21.16 -3.43 -13.95
N GLY A 173 20.52 -3.73 -15.09
CA GLY A 173 20.74 -4.99 -15.80
C GLY A 173 19.95 -6.20 -15.26
N VAL A 174 19.28 -6.08 -14.12
CA VAL A 174 18.48 -7.13 -13.48
C VAL A 174 17.00 -6.90 -13.77
N ASN A 175 16.25 -7.97 -14.05
CA ASN A 175 14.80 -7.91 -14.18
C ASN A 175 14.18 -7.96 -12.78
N LEU A 176 13.25 -7.05 -12.54
CA LEU A 176 12.47 -6.92 -11.32
C LEU A 176 11.00 -7.20 -11.65
N ILE A 177 10.44 -8.25 -11.09
CA ILE A 177 9.00 -8.54 -11.13
C ILE A 177 8.43 -8.15 -9.78
N TYR A 178 7.42 -7.29 -9.74
CA TYR A 178 6.91 -6.75 -8.48
C TYR A 178 5.39 -6.62 -8.45
N VAL A 179 4.86 -6.64 -7.22
CA VAL A 179 3.45 -6.45 -6.92
C VAL A 179 3.30 -5.38 -5.84
N LYS A 180 2.46 -4.36 -6.08
CA LYS A 180 2.25 -3.22 -5.17
C LYS A 180 0.85 -3.15 -4.55
N SER A 181 -0.10 -3.94 -5.04
CA SER A 181 -1.43 -4.00 -4.45
C SER A 181 -1.38 -4.73 -3.10
N SER A 182 -1.88 -4.10 -2.05
CA SER A 182 -1.95 -4.72 -0.72
C SER A 182 -2.70 -6.06 -0.75
N ALA A 183 -3.78 -6.15 -1.54
CA ALA A 183 -4.56 -7.38 -1.68
C ALA A 183 -3.78 -8.47 -2.41
N SER A 184 -3.03 -8.13 -3.46
CA SER A 184 -2.22 -9.11 -4.19
C SER A 184 -1.00 -9.56 -3.38
N VAL A 185 -0.32 -8.66 -2.65
CA VAL A 185 0.80 -9.02 -1.78
C VAL A 185 0.34 -9.97 -0.66
N GLU A 186 -0.78 -9.68 -0.01
CA GLU A 186 -1.42 -10.54 1.00
C GLU A 186 -1.71 -11.94 0.42
N ARG A 187 -2.35 -11.99 -0.76
CA ARG A 187 -2.69 -13.25 -1.43
C ARG A 187 -1.46 -14.06 -1.84
N ILE A 188 -0.40 -13.43 -2.34
CA ILE A 188 0.85 -14.11 -2.70
C ILE A 188 1.51 -14.70 -1.45
N LEU A 189 1.60 -13.96 -0.34
CA LEU A 189 2.14 -14.46 0.92
C LEU A 189 1.36 -15.69 1.42
N ALA A 190 0.02 -15.61 1.45
CA ALA A 190 -0.83 -16.76 1.78
C ALA A 190 -0.61 -17.93 0.82
N PHE A 191 -0.53 -17.66 -0.49
CA PHE A 191 -0.32 -18.67 -1.52
C PHE A 191 1.04 -19.40 -1.37
N MET A 192 2.08 -18.68 -0.97
CA MET A 192 3.40 -19.24 -0.65
C MET A 192 3.44 -19.96 0.70
N GLY A 193 2.38 -19.84 1.52
CA GLY A 193 2.28 -20.47 2.83
C GLY A 193 2.84 -19.64 3.99
N ALA A 194 3.10 -18.33 3.79
CA ALA A 194 3.43 -17.39 4.85
C ALA A 194 2.14 -16.86 5.49
N ALA A 195 1.49 -17.71 6.29
CA ALA A 195 0.16 -17.44 6.85
C ALA A 195 0.17 -16.30 7.88
N GLU A 196 1.18 -16.26 8.76
CA GLU A 196 1.31 -15.21 9.77
C GLU A 196 1.67 -13.87 9.14
N ALA A 197 2.61 -13.85 8.16
CA ALA A 197 2.95 -12.64 7.42
C ALA A 197 1.74 -12.10 6.64
N SER A 198 0.94 -12.98 6.02
CA SER A 198 -0.31 -12.60 5.35
C SER A 198 -1.33 -12.00 6.33
N ALA A 199 -1.51 -12.61 7.51
CA ALA A 199 -2.40 -12.11 8.56
C ALA A 199 -1.95 -10.73 9.09
N GLN A 200 -0.64 -10.54 9.31
CA GLN A 200 -0.07 -9.25 9.71
C GLN A 200 -0.30 -8.18 8.64
N MET A 201 -0.14 -8.54 7.36
CA MET A 201 -0.43 -7.65 6.22
C MET A 201 -1.89 -7.17 6.24
N ASN A 202 -2.84 -8.08 6.47
CA ASN A 202 -4.26 -7.78 6.54
C ASN A 202 -4.60 -6.88 7.75
N ALA A 203 -4.04 -7.18 8.93
CA ALA A 203 -4.22 -6.35 10.13
C ALA A 203 -3.71 -4.91 9.92
N GLN A 204 -2.53 -4.72 9.34
CA GLN A 204 -1.98 -3.39 9.04
C GLN A 204 -2.81 -2.63 8.00
N LYS A 205 -3.38 -3.31 7.02
CA LYS A 205 -4.31 -2.74 6.05
C LYS A 205 -5.56 -2.18 6.73
N ALA A 206 -6.16 -2.94 7.66
CA ALA A 206 -7.33 -2.49 8.44
C ALA A 206 -7.00 -1.24 9.28
N VAL A 207 -5.86 -1.21 9.95
CA VAL A 207 -5.40 -0.05 10.74
C VAL A 207 -5.19 1.18 9.85
N LYS A 208 -4.56 1.04 8.68
CA LYS A 208 -4.37 2.15 7.73
C LYS A 208 -5.70 2.67 7.19
N GLN A 209 -6.66 1.80 6.89
CA GLN A 209 -7.99 2.19 6.43
C GLN A 209 -8.74 2.99 7.50
N LEU A 210 -8.75 2.51 8.75
CA LEU A 210 -9.37 3.20 9.88
C LEU A 210 -8.74 4.59 10.10
N ARG A 211 -7.41 4.67 10.11
CA ARG A 211 -6.69 5.96 10.26
C ARG A 211 -7.06 6.94 9.15
N ASN A 212 -7.12 6.47 7.89
CA ASN A 212 -7.50 7.30 6.76
C ASN A 212 -8.96 7.79 6.87
N GLN A 213 -9.87 6.95 7.36
CA GLN A 213 -11.26 7.33 7.60
C GLN A 213 -11.37 8.41 8.68
N ILE A 214 -10.68 8.22 9.82
CA ILE A 214 -10.63 9.21 10.91
C ILE A 214 -10.04 10.54 10.40
N ASN A 215 -8.93 10.50 9.68
CA ASN A 215 -8.31 11.72 9.13
C ASN A 215 -9.25 12.47 8.18
N ARG A 216 -9.98 11.75 7.31
CA ARG A 216 -10.98 12.37 6.41
C ARG A 216 -12.12 13.00 7.20
N GLN A 217 -12.62 12.32 8.23
CA GLN A 217 -13.67 12.86 9.09
C GLN A 217 -13.18 14.12 9.81
N THR A 218 -12.02 14.07 10.46
CA THR A 218 -11.41 15.22 11.16
C THR A 218 -11.19 16.41 10.22
N ASN A 219 -10.68 16.17 9.00
CA ASN A 219 -10.48 17.23 8.02
C ASN A 219 -11.81 17.86 7.57
N CYS A 220 -12.86 17.04 7.40
CA CYS A 220 -14.21 17.50 7.08
C CYS A 220 -14.79 18.37 8.20
N ASP A 221 -14.68 17.91 9.45
CA ASP A 221 -15.19 18.61 10.62
C ASP A 221 -14.44 19.94 10.85
N THR A 222 -13.12 19.93 10.70
CA THR A 222 -12.27 21.13 10.79
C THR A 222 -12.64 22.15 9.71
N ALA A 223 -12.81 21.69 8.45
CA ALA A 223 -13.20 22.57 7.36
C ALA A 223 -14.60 23.17 7.55
N ASN A 224 -15.57 22.39 8.07
CA ASN A 224 -16.90 22.84 8.38
C ASN A 224 -16.92 23.85 9.54
N LEU A 225 -16.15 23.60 10.59
CA LEU A 225 -15.98 24.52 11.72
C LEU A 225 -15.36 25.84 11.24
N GLY A 226 -14.32 25.78 10.42
CA GLY A 226 -13.68 26.97 9.85
C GLY A 226 -14.61 27.79 8.96
N LYS A 227 -15.45 27.13 8.13
CA LYS A 227 -16.47 27.82 7.32
C LYS A 227 -17.52 28.50 8.21
N THR A 228 -18.00 27.80 9.23
CA THR A 228 -18.99 28.35 10.18
C THR A 228 -18.42 29.54 10.93
N ALA A 229 -17.21 29.46 11.45
CA ALA A 229 -16.54 30.55 12.17
C ALA A 229 -16.36 31.80 11.28
N ARG A 230 -15.92 31.62 10.00
CA ARG A 230 -15.79 32.73 9.06
C ARG A 230 -17.11 33.39 8.73
N ALA A 231 -18.17 32.61 8.46
CA ALA A 231 -19.51 33.14 8.21
C ALA A 231 -20.05 33.89 9.42
N ASN A 232 -19.91 33.36 10.62
CA ASN A 232 -20.32 34.01 11.84
C ASN A 232 -19.58 35.32 12.05
N ALA A 233 -18.26 35.36 11.89
CA ALA A 233 -17.45 36.57 12.02
C ALA A 233 -17.80 37.62 10.98
N GLN A 234 -18.15 37.24 9.73
CA GLN A 234 -18.60 38.14 8.69
C GLN A 234 -19.95 38.77 9.07
N THR A 235 -20.94 37.97 9.44
CA THR A 235 -22.25 38.45 9.85
C THR A 235 -22.16 39.35 11.09
N THR A 236 -21.37 38.96 12.11
CA THR A 236 -21.18 39.76 13.33
C THR A 236 -20.55 41.14 13.01
N ARG A 237 -19.56 41.20 12.10
CA ARG A 237 -18.96 42.48 11.66
C ARG A 237 -19.97 43.35 10.91
N ALA A 238 -20.80 42.75 10.06
CA ALA A 238 -21.84 43.48 9.35
C ALA A 238 -22.88 44.08 10.31
N ILE A 239 -23.32 43.31 11.30
CA ILE A 239 -24.27 43.76 12.34
C ILE A 239 -23.67 44.91 13.17
N ARG A 240 -22.44 44.78 13.64
CA ARG A 240 -21.75 45.86 14.40
C ARG A 240 -21.65 47.12 13.60
N PHE A 241 -21.25 47.05 12.32
CA PHE A 241 -21.20 48.19 11.44
C PHE A 241 -22.55 48.89 11.28
N LEU A 242 -23.65 48.14 11.07
CA LEU A 242 -24.99 48.70 11.01
C LEU A 242 -25.39 49.37 12.31
N GLN A 243 -25.00 48.81 13.45
CA GLN A 243 -25.29 49.38 14.80
C GLN A 243 -24.49 50.69 15.01
N GLU A 244 -23.20 50.72 14.70
CA GLU A 244 -22.32 51.89 14.81
C GLU A 244 -22.82 53.06 13.95
N GLN A 245 -23.46 52.78 12.80
CA GLN A 245 -24.03 53.77 11.92
C GLN A 245 -25.50 54.17 12.25
N GLY A 246 -26.07 53.61 13.35
CA GLY A 246 -27.45 53.83 13.72
C GLY A 246 -28.49 53.28 12.72
N ALA A 247 -28.05 52.48 11.75
CA ALA A 247 -28.91 51.93 10.71
C ALA A 247 -29.68 50.70 11.16
N LEU A 248 -29.22 49.98 12.17
CA LEU A 248 -29.87 48.75 12.65
C LEU A 248 -31.26 48.98 13.20
N GLU A 249 -31.48 50.10 13.91
CA GLU A 249 -32.75 50.48 14.50
C GLU A 249 -33.84 50.86 13.48
N THR A 250 -33.46 51.20 12.27
CA THR A 250 -34.37 51.52 11.17
C THR A 250 -34.82 50.32 10.36
N LEU A 251 -34.27 49.14 10.65
CA LEU A 251 -34.60 47.90 9.93
C LEU A 251 -35.89 47.26 10.47
N PRO A 252 -36.54 46.39 9.66
CA PRO A 252 -37.67 45.61 10.12
C PRO A 252 -37.33 44.80 11.39
N GLU A 253 -38.26 44.71 12.33
CA GLU A 253 -38.09 44.04 13.63
C GLU A 253 -37.52 42.64 13.52
N VAL A 254 -37.93 41.87 12.49
CA VAL A 254 -37.44 40.51 12.22
C VAL A 254 -35.93 40.47 11.95
N LEU A 255 -35.36 41.55 11.38
CA LEU A 255 -33.91 41.67 11.12
C LEU A 255 -33.19 42.13 12.40
N GLN A 256 -33.78 43.03 13.17
CA GLN A 256 -33.27 43.47 14.47
C GLN A 256 -33.14 42.27 15.44
N GLN A 257 -34.19 41.47 15.57
CA GLN A 257 -34.20 40.24 16.39
C GLN A 257 -33.12 39.23 15.93
N ALA A 258 -32.97 39.05 14.60
CA ALA A 258 -31.93 38.17 14.06
C ALA A 258 -30.53 38.67 14.38
N ALA A 259 -30.31 39.98 14.31
CA ALA A 259 -29.05 40.62 14.66
C ALA A 259 -28.74 40.47 16.17
N ALA A 260 -29.69 40.77 17.04
CA ALA A 260 -29.53 40.62 18.49
C ALA A 260 -29.17 39.19 18.87
N MET A 261 -29.92 38.19 18.37
CA MET A 261 -29.66 36.78 18.64
C MET A 261 -28.27 36.32 18.18
N ARG A 262 -27.77 36.82 17.02
CA ARG A 262 -26.40 36.52 16.54
C ARG A 262 -25.33 37.18 17.41
N MET A 263 -25.57 38.40 17.87
CA MET A 263 -24.64 39.13 18.74
C MET A 263 -24.51 38.52 20.13
N GLU A 264 -25.59 38.02 20.66
CA GLU A 264 -25.62 37.28 21.96
C GLU A 264 -24.95 35.90 21.85
N ASN A 265 -25.01 35.27 20.66
CA ASN A 265 -24.54 33.92 20.41
C ASN A 265 -23.59 33.86 19.20
N PRO A 266 -22.39 34.50 19.23
CA PRO A 266 -21.53 34.66 18.08
C PRO A 266 -20.94 33.36 17.53
N ASP A 267 -20.75 32.36 18.41
CA ASP A 267 -20.08 31.09 18.07
C ASP A 267 -21.03 30.00 17.59
N LEU A 268 -22.33 30.14 17.85
CA LEU A 268 -23.32 29.12 17.48
C LEU A 268 -23.42 28.96 15.96
N SER A 269 -23.48 27.69 15.51
CA SER A 269 -23.85 27.39 14.13
C SER A 269 -25.24 27.95 13.81
N LEU A 270 -25.52 28.21 12.52
CA LEU A 270 -26.82 28.72 12.11
C LEU A 270 -27.98 27.78 12.53
N THR A 271 -27.73 26.48 12.51
CA THR A 271 -28.73 25.48 12.96
C THR A 271 -28.99 25.55 14.45
N ALA A 272 -27.95 25.69 15.27
CA ALA A 272 -28.10 25.84 16.71
C ALA A 272 -28.78 27.20 17.05
N LEU A 273 -28.45 28.27 16.35
CA LEU A 273 -29.03 29.58 16.53
C LEU A 273 -30.55 29.62 16.22
N CYS A 274 -31.02 28.80 15.27
CA CYS A 274 -32.47 28.68 14.99
C CYS A 274 -33.30 28.24 16.19
N ALA A 275 -32.72 27.40 17.05
CA ALA A 275 -33.40 26.90 18.26
C ALA A 275 -33.48 27.92 19.38
N CYS A 276 -32.71 29.01 19.33
CA CYS A 276 -32.73 30.09 20.31
C CYS A 276 -33.91 31.07 20.13
N PHE A 277 -34.67 30.95 19.05
CA PHE A 277 -35.85 31.78 18.81
C PHE A 277 -37.09 31.16 19.39
N GLU A 278 -38.04 31.99 19.85
CA GLU A 278 -39.38 31.59 20.31
C GLU A 278 -40.48 32.29 19.48
N PRO A 279 -41.19 31.56 18.61
CA PRO A 279 -40.98 30.15 18.23
C PRO A 279 -39.72 29.94 17.38
N PRO A 280 -39.15 28.70 17.35
CA PRO A 280 -37.97 28.39 16.57
C PRO A 280 -38.13 28.73 15.07
N VAL A 281 -37.11 29.27 14.46
CA VAL A 281 -37.13 29.67 13.05
C VAL A 281 -36.48 28.61 12.16
N SER A 282 -36.85 28.57 10.87
CA SER A 282 -36.21 27.66 9.91
C SER A 282 -34.80 28.12 9.58
N LYS A 283 -33.90 27.16 9.34
CA LYS A 283 -32.50 27.45 8.92
C LYS A 283 -32.44 28.31 7.66
N SER A 284 -33.30 28.05 6.69
CA SER A 284 -33.38 28.82 5.43
C SER A 284 -33.83 30.26 5.70
N GLY A 285 -34.84 30.46 6.55
CA GLY A 285 -35.34 31.77 6.95
C GLY A 285 -34.26 32.59 7.68
N LEU A 286 -33.57 31.96 8.65
CA LEU A 286 -32.48 32.65 9.38
C LEU A 286 -31.28 32.93 8.48
N SER A 287 -30.93 32.01 7.58
CA SER A 287 -29.86 32.24 6.58
C SER A 287 -30.17 33.43 5.67
N HIS A 288 -31.41 33.56 5.24
CA HIS A 288 -31.85 34.71 4.43
C HIS A 288 -31.74 36.02 5.21
N ARG A 289 -32.16 36.07 6.49
CA ARG A 289 -32.03 37.25 7.35
C ARG A 289 -30.59 37.68 7.54
N MET A 290 -29.64 36.72 7.80
CA MET A 290 -28.21 36.98 7.95
C MET A 290 -27.61 37.56 6.67
N LYS A 291 -27.90 36.97 5.52
CA LYS A 291 -27.46 37.51 4.21
C LYS A 291 -28.02 38.90 3.91
N LYS A 292 -29.28 39.17 4.33
CA LYS A 292 -29.88 40.48 4.18
C LYS A 292 -29.16 41.55 5.00
N LEU A 293 -28.77 41.22 6.26
CA LEU A 293 -27.99 42.13 7.11
C LEU A 293 -26.61 42.41 6.51
N GLU A 294 -25.93 41.36 5.99
CA GLU A 294 -24.63 41.51 5.30
C GLU A 294 -24.75 42.43 4.06
N ALA A 295 -25.77 42.22 3.22
CA ALA A 295 -26.00 43.03 2.03
C ALA A 295 -26.31 44.49 2.38
N LEU A 296 -27.11 44.76 3.42
CA LEU A 296 -27.41 46.11 3.89
C LEU A 296 -26.18 46.84 4.41
N ALA A 297 -25.31 46.12 5.15
CA ALA A 297 -24.05 46.67 5.64
C ALA A 297 -23.08 47.03 4.50
N GLU A 298 -23.00 46.20 3.47
CA GLU A 298 -22.17 46.45 2.30
C GLU A 298 -22.68 47.63 1.47
N ASP A 299 -24.02 47.75 1.26
CA ASP A 299 -24.62 48.86 0.56
C ASP A 299 -24.42 50.20 1.31
N LEU A 300 -24.57 50.18 2.63
CA LEU A 300 -24.33 51.37 3.44
C LEU A 300 -22.86 51.80 3.40
N ARG A 301 -21.92 50.87 3.46
CA ARG A 301 -20.48 51.15 3.37
C ARG A 301 -20.14 51.82 2.05
N ARG A 302 -20.61 51.25 0.93
CA ARG A 302 -20.42 51.84 -0.40
C ARG A 302 -20.95 53.25 -0.52
N ARG A 303 -22.16 53.53 0.03
CA ARG A 303 -22.76 54.89 -0.01
C ARG A 303 -21.94 55.89 0.81
N LEU A 304 -21.38 55.50 1.92
CA LEU A 304 -20.52 56.36 2.76
C LEU A 304 -19.21 56.66 2.03
N GLU A 305 -18.60 55.69 1.38
CA GLU A 305 -17.39 55.87 0.56
C GLU A 305 -17.66 56.83 -0.63
N GLU A 306 -18.77 56.67 -1.38
CA GLU A 306 -19.15 57.56 -2.48
C GLU A 306 -19.42 59.01 -2.02
N ASN A 307 -19.95 59.19 -0.80
CA ASN A 307 -20.19 60.51 -0.24
C ASN A 307 -18.90 61.20 0.24
N ALA A 308 -17.97 60.45 0.84
CA ALA A 308 -16.66 60.96 1.27
C ALA A 308 -15.84 61.46 0.04
N GLU A 309 -15.84 60.68 -1.08
CA GLU A 309 -15.15 61.06 -2.31
C GLU A 309 -15.72 62.33 -2.95
N LYS A 310 -17.05 62.55 -2.82
CA LYS A 310 -17.70 63.78 -3.31
C LYS A 310 -17.43 65.03 -2.45
N GLU A 311 -17.14 64.84 -1.16
CA GLU A 311 -16.77 65.95 -0.26
C GLU A 311 -15.29 66.35 -0.44
N GLU A 312 -14.39 65.38 -0.72
CA GLU A 312 -12.98 65.69 -1.03
C GLU A 312 -12.74 66.36 -2.40
N THR A 313 -13.72 66.31 -3.28
CA THR A 313 -13.65 66.86 -4.64
C THR A 313 -14.29 68.25 -4.72
N LYS A 314 -14.79 68.80 -3.64
CA LYS A 314 -15.35 70.15 -3.51
C LYS A 314 -14.40 71.10 -2.77
#